data_7db02ed9b102ca3d55992b98061d1091
#
_entry.id   7db02ed9b102ca3d55992b98061d1091
#
_cell.length_a   1.000
_cell.length_b   1.000
_cell.length_c   1.000
_cell.angle_alpha   90.00
_cell.angle_beta   90.00
_cell.angle_gamma   90.00
#
_symmetry.space_group_name_H-M   'P 1'
#
loop_
_entity.id
_entity.type
_entity.pdbx_description
1 polymer ?
#
loop_
_entity_poly.entity_id
_entity_poly.type
_entity_poly.pdbx_seq_one_letter_code
_entity_poly.pdbx_strand_id
1 'polypeptide(L)'
;MVIDELLRRYSHDTIKKTAFQGELFKIKDHYFLKPTTFMNLSGQSIAAVKKFYKIDDVIVVHDDLDLPFGALRFKLGGGHGGHNGLKSTDALIGKEYVRVRAGIGRPEHKGEVSSFVLGAYNDDQEEQLQKQIAQAADAIEALWDSSSWEDVASKYSVKKVPNKANKPVA
;
A
#
# COMPACT_ATOMS: atom_id res chain seq x y z
N MET A 1 5.92 3.93 -3.36
CA MET A 1 6.76 4.35 -2.22
C MET A 1 7.19 3.17 -1.35
N VAL A 2 6.29 2.31 -0.91
CA VAL A 2 6.68 1.13 -0.10
C VAL A 2 7.49 0.14 -0.93
N ILE A 3 7.06 -0.12 -2.17
CA ILE A 3 7.82 -1.00 -3.08
C ILE A 3 9.20 -0.40 -3.36
N ASP A 4 9.30 0.90 -3.58
CA ASP A 4 10.59 1.56 -3.80
C ASP A 4 11.54 1.38 -2.61
N GLU A 5 11.04 1.43 -1.39
CA GLU A 5 11.83 1.16 -0.18
C GLU A 5 12.37 -0.27 -0.15
N LEU A 6 11.56 -1.26 -0.51
CA LEU A 6 12.00 -2.65 -0.60
C LEU A 6 13.04 -2.85 -1.72
N LEU A 7 12.85 -2.20 -2.85
CA LEU A 7 13.81 -2.25 -3.96
C LEU A 7 15.15 -1.63 -3.58
N ARG A 8 15.13 -0.62 -2.72
CA ARG A 8 16.36 0.00 -2.19
C ARG A 8 17.08 -0.93 -1.21
N ARG A 9 16.34 -1.72 -0.42
CA ARG A 9 16.90 -2.64 0.59
C ARG A 9 17.54 -3.88 -0.01
N TYR A 10 17.03 -4.36 -1.15
CA TYR A 10 17.38 -5.68 -1.70
C TYR A 10 17.80 -5.61 -3.16
N SER A 11 18.71 -6.51 -3.54
CA SER A 11 18.97 -6.77 -4.95
C SER A 11 17.72 -7.33 -5.62
N HIS A 12 17.43 -6.89 -6.82
CA HIS A 12 16.21 -7.27 -7.51
C HIS A 12 16.43 -7.35 -9.02
N ASP A 13 15.56 -8.12 -9.67
CA ASP A 13 15.46 -8.19 -11.13
C ASP A 13 14.26 -7.38 -11.59
N THR A 14 14.41 -6.70 -12.72
CA THR A 14 13.30 -5.99 -13.36
C THR A 14 12.75 -6.84 -14.49
N ILE A 15 11.44 -7.04 -14.50
CA ILE A 15 10.75 -7.85 -15.52
C ILE A 15 9.91 -6.91 -16.38
N LYS A 16 10.22 -6.86 -17.67
CA LYS A 16 9.53 -5.97 -18.61
C LYS A 16 8.62 -6.79 -19.51
N LYS A 17 7.32 -6.70 -19.29
CA LYS A 17 6.29 -7.27 -20.17
C LYS A 17 5.12 -6.30 -20.27
N THR A 18 4.83 -5.87 -21.49
CA THR A 18 3.74 -4.91 -21.76
C THR A 18 2.38 -5.44 -21.28
N ALA A 19 2.17 -6.76 -21.37
CA ALA A 19 0.93 -7.39 -20.92
C ALA A 19 0.64 -7.19 -19.43
N PHE A 20 1.64 -6.91 -18.62
CA PHE A 20 1.45 -6.69 -17.18
C PHE A 20 0.94 -5.29 -16.85
N GLN A 21 1.05 -4.35 -17.78
CA GLN A 21 0.58 -2.98 -17.59
C GLN A 21 1.11 -2.35 -16.31
N GLY A 22 2.38 -2.60 -16.00
CA GLY A 22 3.01 -2.10 -14.79
C GLY A 22 4.50 -2.42 -14.77
N GLU A 23 5.17 -1.83 -13.78
CA GLU A 23 6.56 -2.12 -13.49
C GLU A 23 6.62 -3.31 -12.53
N LEU A 24 7.26 -4.40 -12.96
CA LEU A 24 7.37 -5.62 -12.18
C LEU A 24 8.82 -5.88 -11.78
N PHE A 25 9.01 -6.20 -10.53
CA PHE A 25 10.31 -6.51 -9.95
C PHE A 25 10.25 -7.84 -9.21
N LYS A 26 11.37 -8.53 -9.16
CA LYS A 26 11.50 -9.79 -8.40
C LYS A 26 12.62 -9.68 -7.38
N ILE A 27 12.30 -9.94 -6.12
CA ILE A 27 13.25 -10.05 -5.03
C ILE A 27 13.12 -11.48 -4.50
N LYS A 28 14.16 -12.31 -4.61
CA LYS A 28 14.11 -13.75 -4.26
C LYS A 28 12.93 -14.41 -5.00
N ASP A 29 11.99 -15.00 -4.28
CA ASP A 29 10.82 -15.67 -4.85
C ASP A 29 9.56 -14.80 -4.82
N HIS A 30 9.70 -13.52 -4.54
CA HIS A 30 8.58 -12.58 -4.39
C HIS A 30 8.52 -11.58 -5.52
N TYR A 31 7.31 -11.28 -5.99
CA TYR A 31 7.06 -10.33 -7.06
C TYR A 31 6.49 -9.04 -6.50
N PHE A 32 6.97 -7.91 -7.02
CA PHE A 32 6.55 -6.58 -6.61
C PHE A 32 6.09 -5.81 -7.83
N LEU A 33 4.83 -5.43 -7.84
CA LEU A 33 4.18 -4.79 -8.98
C LEU A 33 3.77 -3.37 -8.65
N LYS A 34 4.17 -2.45 -9.50
CA LYS A 34 3.68 -1.07 -9.51
C LYS A 34 2.83 -0.89 -10.77
N PRO A 35 1.48 -1.00 -10.67
CA PRO A 35 0.64 -0.79 -11.83
C PRO A 35 0.85 0.59 -12.45
N THR A 36 0.93 0.65 -13.77
CA THR A 36 1.06 1.92 -14.51
C THR A 36 -0.23 2.29 -15.24
N THR A 37 -1.30 1.53 -15.01
CA THR A 37 -2.64 1.84 -15.47
C THR A 37 -3.20 3.04 -14.71
N PHE A 38 -4.32 3.58 -15.17
CA PHE A 38 -5.12 4.44 -14.31
C PHE A 38 -5.59 3.66 -13.09
N MET A 39 -5.82 4.35 -11.96
CA MET A 39 -6.16 3.71 -10.68
C MET A 39 -7.34 2.76 -10.81
N ASN A 40 -8.38 3.13 -11.54
CA ASN A 40 -9.57 2.30 -11.73
C ASN A 40 -9.33 1.03 -12.57
N LEU A 41 -8.13 0.85 -13.11
CA LEU A 41 -7.73 -0.32 -13.90
C LEU A 41 -6.59 -1.12 -13.23
N SER A 42 -6.22 -0.80 -11.99
CA SER A 42 -5.12 -1.47 -11.28
C SER A 42 -5.29 -2.99 -11.19
N GLY A 43 -6.52 -3.46 -11.07
CA GLY A 43 -6.82 -4.90 -11.00
C GLY A 43 -6.41 -5.64 -12.27
N GLN A 44 -6.42 -5.01 -13.43
CA GLN A 44 -5.99 -5.64 -14.69
C GLN A 44 -4.50 -6.00 -14.63
N SER A 45 -3.68 -5.08 -14.13
CA SER A 45 -2.25 -5.32 -13.96
C SER A 45 -1.99 -6.45 -12.95
N ILE A 46 -2.65 -6.40 -11.81
CA ILE A 46 -2.52 -7.40 -10.74
C ILE A 46 -2.95 -8.78 -11.24
N ALA A 47 -4.10 -8.87 -11.90
CA ALA A 47 -4.63 -10.13 -12.42
C ALA A 47 -3.71 -10.73 -13.48
N ALA A 48 -3.12 -9.93 -14.36
CA ALA A 48 -2.22 -10.39 -15.41
C ALA A 48 -0.97 -11.06 -14.81
N VAL A 49 -0.36 -10.42 -13.80
CA VAL A 49 0.83 -10.96 -13.11
C VAL A 49 0.47 -12.23 -12.32
N LYS A 50 -0.63 -12.17 -11.57
CA LYS A 50 -1.12 -13.30 -10.77
C LYS A 50 -1.32 -14.55 -11.63
N LYS A 51 -1.97 -14.39 -12.76
CA LYS A 51 -2.24 -15.50 -13.69
C LYS A 51 -0.97 -16.03 -14.33
N PHE A 52 -0.10 -15.16 -14.80
CA PHE A 52 1.13 -15.55 -15.51
C PHE A 52 2.06 -16.38 -14.62
N TYR A 53 2.28 -15.96 -13.38
CA TYR A 53 3.18 -16.63 -12.44
C TYR A 53 2.47 -17.62 -11.51
N LYS A 54 1.16 -17.82 -11.67
CA LYS A 54 0.34 -18.71 -10.82
C LYS A 54 0.50 -18.37 -9.33
N ILE A 55 0.37 -17.09 -9.00
CA ILE A 55 0.54 -16.60 -7.66
C ILE A 55 -0.72 -16.87 -6.85
N ASP A 56 -0.56 -17.46 -5.65
CA ASP A 56 -1.68 -17.75 -4.76
C ASP A 56 -1.98 -16.57 -3.83
N ASP A 57 -0.94 -15.98 -3.23
CA ASP A 57 -1.10 -14.96 -2.21
C ASP A 57 -0.77 -13.58 -2.77
N VAL A 58 -1.69 -12.66 -2.58
CA VAL A 58 -1.54 -11.26 -3.02
C VAL A 58 -1.62 -10.35 -1.79
N ILE A 59 -0.74 -9.38 -1.74
CA ILE A 59 -0.75 -8.32 -0.74
C ILE A 59 -0.84 -7.00 -1.48
N VAL A 60 -1.84 -6.20 -1.16
CA VAL A 60 -2.03 -4.89 -1.78
C VAL A 60 -1.72 -3.80 -0.75
N VAL A 61 -0.80 -2.92 -1.09
CA VAL A 61 -0.51 -1.71 -0.32
C VAL A 61 -1.25 -0.56 -0.98
N HIS A 62 -2.08 0.13 -0.22
CA HIS A 62 -2.85 1.24 -0.76
C HIS A 62 -2.97 2.38 0.24
N ASP A 63 -3.19 3.58 -0.29
CA ASP A 63 -3.53 4.74 0.51
C ASP A 63 -4.96 4.64 1.04
N ASP A 64 -5.21 5.22 2.20
CA ASP A 64 -6.53 5.17 2.85
C ASP A 64 -6.87 6.53 3.46
N LEU A 65 -7.90 7.17 2.92
CA LEU A 65 -8.40 8.46 3.40
C LEU A 65 -9.11 8.36 4.75
N ASP A 66 -9.58 7.17 5.11
CA ASP A 66 -10.33 6.95 6.35
C ASP A 66 -9.42 6.75 7.57
N LEU A 67 -8.12 6.60 7.36
CA LEU A 67 -7.15 6.49 8.43
C LEU A 67 -6.36 7.79 8.58
N PRO A 68 -6.01 8.16 9.82
CA PRO A 68 -5.17 9.34 10.06
C PRO A 68 -3.85 9.27 9.31
N PHE A 69 -3.31 10.41 8.94
CA PHE A 69 -2.00 10.48 8.29
C PHE A 69 -0.93 9.78 9.13
N GLY A 70 -0.16 8.90 8.52
CA GLY A 70 0.88 8.13 9.18
C GLY A 70 0.41 6.82 9.82
N ALA A 71 -0.91 6.61 9.95
CA ALA A 71 -1.43 5.35 10.48
C ALA A 71 -1.19 4.20 9.52
N LEU A 72 -1.07 2.99 10.05
CA LEU A 72 -0.87 1.78 9.27
C LEU A 72 -1.75 0.67 9.84
N ARG A 73 -2.60 0.08 9.01
CA ARG A 73 -3.50 -0.98 9.41
C ARG A 73 -3.46 -2.11 8.39
N PHE A 74 -3.87 -3.27 8.82
CA PHE A 74 -3.87 -4.50 8.01
C PHE A 74 -5.24 -5.13 8.04
N LYS A 75 -5.66 -5.71 6.92
CA LYS A 75 -6.96 -6.36 6.82
C LYS A 75 -6.92 -7.46 5.77
N LEU A 76 -7.59 -8.57 6.04
CA LEU A 76 -7.85 -9.62 5.05
C LEU A 76 -9.26 -9.42 4.51
N GLY A 77 -9.38 -9.22 3.20
CA GLY A 77 -10.69 -9.02 2.57
C GLY A 77 -11.37 -7.72 2.98
N GLY A 78 -12.68 -7.71 2.93
CA GLY A 78 -13.52 -6.58 3.33
C GLY A 78 -13.89 -5.64 2.18
N GLY A 79 -14.50 -4.50 2.52
CA GLY A 79 -14.95 -3.51 1.55
C GLY A 79 -13.82 -2.65 1.00
N HIS A 80 -14.02 -2.08 -0.18
CA HIS A 80 -13.03 -1.23 -0.83
C HIS A 80 -13.07 0.24 -0.35
N GLY A 81 -14.07 0.63 0.43
CA GLY A 81 -14.18 2.00 0.96
C GLY A 81 -14.24 3.10 -0.09
N GLY A 82 -14.65 2.79 -1.32
CA GLY A 82 -14.66 3.74 -2.43
C GLY A 82 -13.33 3.88 -3.16
N HIS A 83 -12.28 3.19 -2.75
CA HIS A 83 -10.97 3.22 -3.43
C HIS A 83 -11.07 2.53 -4.80
N ASN A 84 -10.84 3.27 -5.88
CA ASN A 84 -11.04 2.77 -7.24
C ASN A 84 -10.09 1.61 -7.61
N GLY A 85 -8.86 1.63 -7.11
CA GLY A 85 -7.91 0.54 -7.30
C GLY A 85 -8.36 -0.74 -6.64
N LEU A 86 -8.92 -0.66 -5.43
CA LEU A 86 -9.48 -1.82 -4.73
C LEU A 86 -10.73 -2.35 -5.41
N LYS A 87 -11.61 -1.49 -5.92
CA LYS A 87 -12.77 -1.91 -6.72
C LYS A 87 -12.35 -2.74 -7.91
N SER A 88 -11.36 -2.26 -8.67
CA SER A 88 -10.82 -2.96 -9.83
C SER A 88 -10.20 -4.30 -9.43
N THR A 89 -9.41 -4.32 -8.38
CA THR A 89 -8.74 -5.53 -7.88
C THR A 89 -9.77 -6.57 -7.41
N ASP A 90 -10.74 -6.15 -6.59
CA ASP A 90 -11.80 -7.04 -6.10
C ASP A 90 -12.60 -7.67 -7.24
N ALA A 91 -12.88 -6.91 -8.28
CA ALA A 91 -13.61 -7.40 -9.45
C ALA A 91 -12.87 -8.49 -10.21
N LEU A 92 -11.54 -8.44 -10.26
CA LEU A 92 -10.74 -9.33 -11.12
C LEU A 92 -10.08 -10.47 -10.39
N ILE A 93 -9.72 -10.33 -9.11
CA ILE A 93 -9.07 -11.41 -8.34
C ILE A 93 -9.83 -11.81 -7.07
N GLY A 94 -10.99 -11.20 -6.81
CA GLY A 94 -11.75 -11.41 -5.59
C GLY A 94 -11.24 -10.57 -4.44
N LYS A 95 -11.85 -10.70 -3.27
CA LYS A 95 -11.59 -9.87 -2.08
C LYS A 95 -10.59 -10.49 -1.11
N GLU A 96 -10.26 -11.77 -1.27
CA GLU A 96 -9.49 -12.55 -0.31
C GLU A 96 -7.98 -12.31 -0.47
N TYR A 97 -7.53 -11.09 -0.19
CA TYR A 97 -6.12 -10.75 -0.16
C TYR A 97 -5.84 -9.82 1.03
N VAL A 98 -4.60 -9.82 1.49
CA VAL A 98 -4.16 -8.95 2.59
C VAL A 98 -4.01 -7.52 2.09
N ARG A 99 -4.59 -6.58 2.81
CA ARG A 99 -4.51 -5.15 2.53
C ARG A 99 -3.63 -4.47 3.58
N VAL A 100 -2.61 -3.78 3.11
CA VAL A 100 -1.79 -2.89 3.93
C VAL A 100 -2.32 -1.48 3.69
N ARG A 101 -3.01 -0.94 4.68
CA ARG A 101 -3.74 0.32 4.60
C ARG A 101 -2.87 1.44 5.15
N ALA A 102 -2.37 2.29 4.28
CA ALA A 102 -1.53 3.43 4.66
C ALA A 102 -2.38 4.69 4.77
N GLY A 103 -2.57 5.19 5.98
CA GLY A 103 -3.40 6.36 6.25
C GLY A 103 -2.79 7.64 5.70
N ILE A 104 -3.58 8.39 4.96
CA ILE A 104 -3.20 9.72 4.46
C ILE A 104 -4.10 10.83 5.00
N GLY A 105 -5.16 10.45 5.73
CA GLY A 105 -6.12 11.38 6.29
C GLY A 105 -7.02 12.01 5.24
N ARG A 106 -8.08 12.67 5.69
CA ARG A 106 -8.97 13.42 4.82
C ARG A 106 -8.70 14.92 4.98
N PRO A 107 -8.72 15.68 3.88
CA PRO A 107 -8.69 17.15 3.99
C PRO A 107 -9.98 17.64 4.66
N GLU A 108 -9.92 18.80 5.32
CA GLU A 108 -11.08 19.39 6.02
C GLU A 108 -12.21 19.75 5.05
N HIS A 109 -11.88 20.08 3.81
CA HIS A 109 -12.83 20.51 2.78
C HIS A 109 -12.80 19.58 1.58
N LYS A 110 -13.99 19.21 1.08
CA LYS A 110 -14.12 18.30 -0.07
C LYS A 110 -13.35 18.74 -1.32
N GLY A 111 -13.27 20.05 -1.55
CA GLY A 111 -12.55 20.60 -2.70
C GLY A 111 -11.04 20.46 -2.63
N GLU A 112 -10.50 20.09 -1.49
CA GLU A 112 -9.06 19.98 -1.24
C GLU A 112 -8.53 18.55 -1.43
N VAL A 113 -9.39 17.56 -1.71
CA VAL A 113 -8.99 16.16 -1.78
C VAL A 113 -7.84 15.95 -2.77
N SER A 114 -7.98 16.46 -4.00
CA SER A 114 -6.93 16.30 -5.02
C SER A 114 -5.64 17.02 -4.61
N SER A 115 -5.73 18.23 -4.10
CA SER A 115 -4.58 19.00 -3.64
C SER A 115 -3.89 18.33 -2.45
N PHE A 116 -4.67 17.78 -1.52
CA PHE A 116 -4.14 17.07 -0.35
C PHE A 116 -3.38 15.81 -0.75
N VAL A 117 -3.95 15.00 -1.66
CA VAL A 117 -3.36 13.73 -2.11
C VAL A 117 -2.17 13.97 -3.03
N LEU A 118 -2.23 14.98 -3.88
CA LEU A 118 -1.18 15.28 -4.88
C LEU A 118 -0.21 16.37 -4.43
N GLY A 119 -0.50 17.06 -3.34
CA GLY A 119 0.31 18.16 -2.84
C GLY A 119 1.62 17.69 -2.21
N ALA A 120 2.55 18.60 -2.07
CA ALA A 120 3.79 18.36 -1.34
C ALA A 120 3.52 18.34 0.17
N TYR A 121 4.26 17.50 0.88
CA TYR A 121 4.20 17.40 2.33
C TYR A 121 5.20 18.38 2.97
N ASN A 122 4.86 18.90 4.16
CA ASN A 122 5.82 19.65 4.96
C ASN A 122 6.84 18.71 5.63
N ASP A 123 7.85 19.25 6.30
CA ASP A 123 8.93 18.45 6.90
C ASP A 123 8.43 17.42 7.93
N ASP A 124 7.50 17.81 8.79
CA ASP A 124 6.92 16.89 9.79
C ASP A 124 6.11 15.77 9.12
N GLN A 125 5.34 16.10 8.10
CA GLN A 125 4.58 15.12 7.31
C GLN A 125 5.52 14.20 6.55
N GLU A 126 6.60 14.72 5.99
CA GLU A 126 7.61 13.91 5.28
C GLU A 126 8.25 12.90 6.22
N GLU A 127 8.60 13.31 7.43
CA GLU A 127 9.17 12.42 8.45
C GLU A 127 8.18 11.31 8.84
N GLN A 128 6.92 11.65 9.06
CA GLN A 128 5.88 10.68 9.37
C GLN A 128 5.64 9.71 8.21
N LEU A 129 5.66 10.23 6.99
CA LEU A 129 5.52 9.42 5.78
C LEU A 129 6.65 8.42 5.65
N GLN A 130 7.89 8.83 5.89
CA GLN A 130 9.05 7.94 5.82
C GLN A 130 8.97 6.83 6.89
N LYS A 131 8.53 7.15 8.09
CA LYS A 131 8.30 6.15 9.14
C LYS A 131 7.21 5.16 8.75
N GLN A 132 6.12 5.63 8.18
CA GLN A 132 5.03 4.79 7.69
C GLN A 132 5.52 3.84 6.60
N ILE A 133 6.27 4.35 5.63
CA ILE A 133 6.84 3.56 4.53
C ILE A 133 7.79 2.48 5.07
N ALA A 134 8.69 2.84 5.97
CA ALA A 134 9.62 1.90 6.57
C ALA A 134 8.91 0.81 7.36
N GLN A 135 7.89 1.18 8.14
CA GLN A 135 7.09 0.23 8.91
C GLN A 135 6.31 -0.72 7.99
N ALA A 136 5.72 -0.20 6.92
CA ALA A 136 5.01 -1.02 5.94
C ALA A 136 5.97 -1.99 5.23
N ALA A 137 7.17 -1.56 4.88
CA ALA A 137 8.19 -2.42 4.29
C ALA A 137 8.61 -3.54 5.27
N ASP A 138 8.81 -3.21 6.55
CA ASP A 138 9.12 -4.20 7.58
C ASP A 138 8.00 -5.24 7.71
N ALA A 139 6.75 -4.79 7.66
CA ALA A 139 5.59 -5.67 7.72
C ALA A 139 5.53 -6.64 6.53
N ILE A 140 5.82 -6.14 5.33
CA ILE A 140 5.86 -6.97 4.13
C ILE A 140 6.97 -8.02 4.23
N GLU A 141 8.15 -7.66 4.72
CA GLU A 141 9.23 -8.60 4.97
C GLU A 141 8.80 -9.70 5.96
N ALA A 142 8.08 -9.34 7.02
CA ALA A 142 7.56 -10.31 7.97
C ALA A 142 6.54 -11.25 7.31
N LEU A 143 5.69 -10.73 6.43
CA LEU A 143 4.72 -11.55 5.70
C LEU A 143 5.40 -12.55 4.77
N TRP A 144 6.45 -12.17 4.09
CA TRP A 144 7.15 -13.11 3.20
C TRP A 144 7.99 -14.14 3.97
N ASP A 145 8.35 -13.89 5.23
CA ASP A 145 9.03 -14.84 6.11
C ASP A 145 8.05 -15.79 6.81
N SER A 146 6.85 -15.93 6.29
CA SER A 146 5.80 -16.86 6.76
C SER A 146 5.10 -16.48 8.06
N SER A 147 5.19 -15.23 8.50
CA SER A 147 4.37 -14.72 9.59
C SER A 147 2.91 -14.61 9.14
N SER A 148 1.97 -14.91 10.03
CA SER A 148 0.56 -14.73 9.72
C SER A 148 0.23 -13.24 9.61
N TRP A 149 -0.79 -12.90 8.81
CA TRP A 149 -1.21 -11.51 8.67
C TRP A 149 -1.72 -10.93 10.00
N GLU A 150 -2.31 -11.78 10.88
CA GLU A 150 -2.79 -11.36 12.20
C GLU A 150 -1.61 -10.97 13.11
N ASP A 151 -0.53 -11.73 13.10
CA ASP A 151 0.66 -11.43 13.89
C ASP A 151 1.33 -10.15 13.36
N VAL A 152 1.40 -9.99 12.06
CA VAL A 152 1.92 -8.78 11.43
C VAL A 152 1.06 -7.57 11.77
N ALA A 153 -0.26 -7.71 11.74
CA ALA A 153 -1.18 -6.65 12.12
C ALA A 153 -0.98 -6.23 13.58
N SER A 154 -0.80 -7.19 14.49
CA SER A 154 -0.55 -6.89 15.91
C SER A 154 0.76 -6.16 16.11
N LYS A 155 1.82 -6.57 15.41
CA LYS A 155 3.16 -6.02 15.62
C LYS A 155 3.42 -4.71 14.93
N TYR A 156 2.89 -4.53 13.70
CA TYR A 156 3.25 -3.42 12.82
C TYR A 156 2.17 -2.36 12.65
N SER A 157 0.97 -2.56 13.19
CA SER A 157 -0.09 -1.54 13.10
C SER A 157 0.30 -0.26 13.84
N VAL A 158 -0.01 0.87 13.23
CA VAL A 158 0.14 2.19 13.83
C VAL A 158 -1.24 2.86 13.82
N LYS A 159 -1.87 2.98 14.98
CA LYS A 159 -3.25 3.51 15.09
C LYS A 159 -3.30 5.01 14.89
N LYS A 160 -2.36 5.73 15.48
CA LYS A 160 -2.29 7.17 15.42
C LYS A 160 -0.86 7.60 15.63
N VAL A 161 -0.33 8.37 14.70
CA VAL A 161 0.99 8.96 14.85
C VAL A 161 0.83 10.30 15.55
N PRO A 162 1.51 10.54 16.69
CA PRO A 162 1.48 11.85 17.32
C PRO A 162 2.02 12.89 16.34
N ASN A 163 1.18 13.86 16.00
CA ASN A 163 1.55 15.00 15.18
C ASN A 163 1.63 16.20 16.10
N LYS A 164 2.68 17.00 15.96
CA LYS A 164 2.82 18.25 16.74
C LYS A 164 1.61 19.17 16.54
N ALA A 165 1.03 19.18 15.33
CA ALA A 165 -0.17 19.96 15.03
C ALA A 165 -1.43 19.39 15.67
N ASN A 166 -1.44 18.12 16.07
CA ASN A 166 -2.57 17.43 16.69
C ASN A 166 -2.40 17.27 18.21
N LYS A 167 -1.33 17.76 18.77
CA LYS A 167 -1.20 17.79 20.22
C LYS A 167 -2.25 18.76 20.77
N PRO A 168 -3.06 18.31 21.74
CA PRO A 168 -3.98 19.23 22.39
C PRO A 168 -3.16 20.39 22.92
N VAL A 169 -3.55 21.58 22.53
CA VAL A 169 -3.04 22.79 23.16
C VAL A 169 -3.67 22.80 24.55
N ALA A 170 -2.98 22.20 25.44
CA ALA A 170 -3.44 22.25 26.82
C ALA A 170 -3.20 23.64 27.38
#